data_4c6d38e3b27f6add83b74e4b1607e4eb
#
_entry.id   4c6d38e3b27f6add83b74e4b1607e4eb
#
_cell.length_a   1.000
_cell.length_b   1.000
_cell.length_c   1.000
_cell.angle_alpha   90.00
_cell.angle_beta   90.00
_cell.angle_gamma   90.00
#
_symmetry.space_group_name_H-M   'P 1'
#
loop_
_entity.id
_entity.type
_entity.pdbx_description
1 polymer ?
#
loop_
_entity_poly.entity_id
_entity_poly.type
_entity_poly.pdbx_seq_one_letter_code
_entity_poly.pdbx_strand_id
1 'polypeptide(L)'
;MTITIKTAAEIEKMRIAGKLAADVLEFIEPYIVPGVTTNEIDQLCHDYIITQQDAIPAPLNYRGFPKSICTSVNYTICHGIPNDKKLKNGDILNVDITVIKDDYHGDTSKMFYVGDVTTHAKRLCKITQECLMLAIEQVKPGCTLGDIGYAIQKHAESNRYSVVREFCGHGIGKNFHEEPQVLHYGKPGAGIALQENMILTIEPMINIGKRHVKVLKDGWTAVTKDRSLSAQWEHTILVTPTGYEVLTLR
;
A
#
# COMPACT_ATOMS: atom_id res chain seq x y z
N MET A 1 2.05 -21.94 4.68
CA MET A 1 2.66 -21.26 5.87
C MET A 1 1.54 -21.04 6.89
N THR A 2 1.89 -20.95 8.17
CA THR A 2 0.89 -20.76 9.25
C THR A 2 0.63 -19.28 9.45
N ILE A 3 -0.63 -18.89 9.64
CA ILE A 3 -0.99 -17.49 9.97
C ILE A 3 -0.48 -17.17 11.36
N THR A 4 0.17 -16.03 11.54
CA THR A 4 0.73 -15.59 12.81
C THR A 4 -0.28 -14.73 13.58
N ILE A 5 -0.61 -15.14 14.80
CA ILE A 5 -1.38 -14.35 15.76
C ILE A 5 -0.38 -13.62 16.65
N LYS A 6 -0.45 -12.30 16.69
CA LYS A 6 0.54 -11.47 17.38
C LYS A 6 0.26 -11.42 18.89
N THR A 7 1.31 -11.46 19.69
CA THR A 7 1.22 -11.18 21.13
C THR A 7 1.05 -9.67 21.38
N ALA A 8 0.62 -9.30 22.58
CA ALA A 8 0.49 -7.88 22.96
C ALA A 8 1.80 -7.09 22.78
N ALA A 9 2.93 -7.70 23.13
CA ALA A 9 4.25 -7.05 22.96
C ALA A 9 4.63 -6.87 21.49
N GLU A 10 4.26 -7.81 20.62
CA GLU A 10 4.48 -7.68 19.16
C GLU A 10 3.59 -6.61 18.56
N ILE A 11 2.33 -6.51 19.01
CA ILE A 11 1.38 -5.47 18.56
C ILE A 11 1.92 -4.07 18.87
N GLU A 12 2.51 -3.86 20.08
CA GLU A 12 3.13 -2.56 20.40
C GLU A 12 4.27 -2.20 19.45
N LYS A 13 5.12 -3.17 19.11
CA LYS A 13 6.17 -2.95 18.10
C LYS A 13 5.61 -2.63 16.72
N MET A 14 4.54 -3.31 16.33
CA MET A 14 3.85 -3.05 15.07
C MET A 14 3.20 -1.65 15.03
N ARG A 15 2.66 -1.16 16.17
CA ARG A 15 2.17 0.23 16.28
C ARG A 15 3.27 1.24 16.07
N ILE A 16 4.45 1.00 16.67
CA ILE A 16 5.62 1.87 16.48
C ILE A 16 6.05 1.88 15.02
N ALA A 17 6.26 0.71 14.41
CA ALA A 17 6.69 0.59 13.02
C ALA A 17 5.66 1.22 12.05
N GLY A 18 4.36 0.97 12.26
CA GLY A 18 3.28 1.54 11.46
C GLY A 18 3.22 3.06 11.54
N LYS A 19 3.37 3.62 12.75
CA LYS A 19 3.43 5.08 12.92
C LYS A 19 4.65 5.68 12.22
N LEU A 20 5.81 5.05 12.33
CA LEU A 20 7.02 5.52 11.64
C LEU A 20 6.84 5.52 10.12
N ALA A 21 6.20 4.51 9.53
CA ALA A 21 5.90 4.49 8.11
C ALA A 21 4.94 5.64 7.70
N ALA A 22 3.89 5.89 8.48
CA ALA A 22 2.98 7.02 8.27
C ALA A 22 3.70 8.38 8.36
N ASP A 23 4.61 8.54 9.32
CA ASP A 23 5.40 9.77 9.50
C ASP A 23 6.28 10.08 8.26
N VAL A 24 6.81 9.05 7.56
CA VAL A 24 7.56 9.24 6.30
C VAL A 24 6.66 9.80 5.20
N LEU A 25 5.42 9.32 5.07
CA LEU A 25 4.46 9.83 4.07
C LEU A 25 4.10 11.30 4.32
N GLU A 26 3.97 11.72 5.56
CA GLU A 26 3.75 13.13 5.89
C GLU A 26 5.00 13.99 5.65
N PHE A 27 6.17 13.49 6.05
CA PHE A 27 7.45 14.16 5.84
C PHE A 27 7.69 14.46 4.35
N ILE A 28 7.43 13.50 3.46
CA ILE A 28 7.76 13.63 2.04
C ILE A 28 6.76 14.50 1.25
N GLU A 29 5.55 14.69 1.75
CA GLU A 29 4.46 15.39 1.03
C GLU A 29 4.88 16.77 0.45
N PRO A 30 5.53 17.69 1.19
CA PRO A 30 5.91 19.00 0.66
C PRO A 30 7.00 18.96 -0.42
N TYR A 31 7.70 17.84 -0.58
CA TYR A 31 8.75 17.67 -1.59
C TYR A 31 8.22 17.11 -2.91
N ILE A 32 6.96 16.65 -2.94
CA ILE A 32 6.35 16.09 -4.16
C ILE A 32 5.80 17.22 -5.02
N VAL A 33 6.69 17.80 -5.83
CA VAL A 33 6.39 18.95 -6.69
C VAL A 33 6.84 18.68 -8.13
N PRO A 34 6.31 19.41 -9.13
CA PRO A 34 6.79 19.29 -10.51
C PRO A 34 8.31 19.56 -10.61
N GLY A 35 9.02 18.69 -11.31
CA GLY A 35 10.47 18.81 -11.54
C GLY A 35 11.34 17.97 -10.60
N VAL A 36 10.84 17.50 -9.45
CA VAL A 36 11.56 16.54 -8.60
C VAL A 36 11.61 15.17 -9.28
N THR A 37 12.68 14.43 -9.07
CA THR A 37 12.81 13.04 -9.51
C THR A 37 12.35 12.07 -8.42
N THR A 38 11.91 10.88 -8.81
CA THR A 38 11.59 9.86 -7.82
C THR A 38 12.82 9.33 -7.08
N ASN A 39 14.04 9.48 -7.65
CA ASN A 39 15.29 9.22 -6.93
C ASN A 39 15.53 10.23 -5.79
N GLU A 40 15.23 11.51 -6.00
CA GLU A 40 15.33 12.53 -4.93
C GLU A 40 14.34 12.24 -3.81
N ILE A 41 13.12 11.81 -4.14
CA ILE A 41 12.11 11.38 -3.17
C ILE A 41 12.60 10.16 -2.38
N ASP A 42 13.14 9.14 -3.05
CA ASP A 42 13.73 7.96 -2.43
C ASP A 42 14.85 8.33 -1.45
N GLN A 43 15.77 9.21 -1.87
CA GLN A 43 16.89 9.65 -1.03
C GLN A 43 16.40 10.38 0.23
N LEU A 44 15.43 11.30 0.09
CA LEU A 44 14.86 12.02 1.23
C LEU A 44 14.19 11.06 2.22
N CYS A 45 13.40 10.11 1.72
CA CYS A 45 12.76 9.09 2.56
C CYS A 45 13.81 8.19 3.24
N HIS A 46 14.83 7.74 2.50
CA HIS A 46 15.92 6.93 3.03
C HIS A 46 16.62 7.64 4.20
N ASP A 47 17.04 8.88 3.98
CA ASP A 47 17.75 9.67 4.98
C ASP A 47 16.88 9.91 6.22
N TYR A 48 15.60 10.22 6.03
CA TYR A 48 14.67 10.41 7.14
C TYR A 48 14.48 9.13 7.97
N ILE A 49 14.27 7.98 7.32
CA ILE A 49 14.10 6.68 7.99
C ILE A 49 15.35 6.34 8.81
N ILE A 50 16.55 6.49 8.23
CA ILE A 50 17.78 6.11 8.89
C ILE A 50 18.19 7.11 9.99
N THR A 51 18.15 8.42 9.69
CA THR A 51 18.75 9.41 10.58
C THR A 51 17.78 9.98 11.62
N GLN A 52 16.50 10.08 11.31
CA GLN A 52 15.50 10.66 12.21
C GLN A 52 14.70 9.61 12.95
N GLN A 53 14.45 8.46 12.32
CA GLN A 53 13.64 7.40 12.95
C GLN A 53 14.49 6.28 13.56
N ASP A 54 15.80 6.22 13.26
CA ASP A 54 16.67 5.10 13.63
C ASP A 54 16.00 3.77 13.28
N ALA A 55 15.53 3.68 12.02
CA ALA A 55 14.80 2.56 11.45
C ALA A 55 15.43 2.12 10.12
N ILE A 56 14.97 1.03 9.55
CA ILE A 56 15.52 0.45 8.32
C ILE A 56 14.43 0.52 7.23
N PRO A 57 14.73 1.05 6.02
CA PRO A 57 13.82 0.96 4.88
C PRO A 57 13.75 -0.50 4.39
N ALA A 58 12.62 -1.16 4.60
CA ALA A 58 12.45 -2.58 4.34
C ALA A 58 12.59 -2.99 2.85
N PRO A 59 12.18 -2.17 1.85
CA PRO A 59 12.32 -2.54 0.46
C PRO A 59 13.77 -2.66 -0.01
N LEU A 60 14.70 -1.91 0.60
CA LEU A 60 16.10 -1.87 0.14
C LEU A 60 16.76 -3.26 0.26
N ASN A 61 17.17 -3.79 -0.89
CA ASN A 61 17.75 -5.14 -1.05
C ASN A 61 16.76 -6.30 -0.79
N TYR A 62 15.48 -6.04 -0.49
CA TYR A 62 14.49 -7.10 -0.37
C TYR A 62 14.31 -7.81 -1.71
N ARG A 63 14.71 -9.07 -1.77
CA ARG A 63 14.73 -9.91 -2.99
C ARG A 63 15.37 -9.22 -4.21
N GLY A 64 16.33 -8.33 -3.96
CA GLY A 64 17.06 -7.59 -4.99
C GLY A 64 16.41 -6.27 -5.43
N PHE A 65 15.38 -5.78 -4.74
CA PHE A 65 14.83 -4.44 -4.98
C PHE A 65 15.89 -3.37 -4.64
N PRO A 66 16.20 -2.42 -5.55
CA PRO A 66 17.41 -1.60 -5.43
C PRO A 66 17.23 -0.28 -4.67
N LYS A 67 16.05 0.01 -4.12
CA LYS A 67 15.65 1.30 -3.56
C LYS A 67 14.98 1.17 -2.20
N SER A 68 14.88 2.27 -1.47
CA SER A 68 14.36 2.31 -0.10
C SER A 68 12.84 2.38 -0.01
N ILE A 69 12.20 2.86 -1.08
CA ILE A 69 10.75 2.99 -1.20
C ILE A 69 10.31 2.58 -2.60
N CYS A 70 8.99 2.34 -2.80
CA CYS A 70 8.44 2.26 -4.14
C CYS A 70 7.79 3.59 -4.56
N THR A 71 7.90 3.93 -5.85
CA THR A 71 7.30 5.14 -6.44
C THR A 71 6.58 4.79 -7.73
N SER A 72 5.25 4.85 -7.72
CA SER A 72 4.42 4.40 -8.84
C SER A 72 3.68 5.57 -9.47
N VAL A 73 4.14 5.99 -10.67
CA VAL A 73 3.64 7.19 -11.38
C VAL A 73 2.60 6.80 -12.42
N ASN A 74 1.45 7.45 -12.41
CA ASN A 74 0.38 7.37 -13.41
C ASN A 74 -0.13 5.94 -13.69
N TYR A 75 0.37 5.29 -14.75
CA TYR A 75 -0.01 3.95 -15.17
C TYR A 75 0.83 2.84 -14.51
N THR A 76 1.77 3.18 -13.63
CA THR A 76 2.44 2.22 -12.77
C THR A 76 1.51 1.85 -11.65
N ILE A 77 1.26 0.55 -11.49
CA ILE A 77 0.32 0.01 -10.51
C ILE A 77 0.97 -0.01 -9.12
N CYS A 78 2.13 -0.71 -9.03
CA CYS A 78 2.92 -0.86 -7.81
C CYS A 78 4.37 -1.20 -8.12
N HIS A 79 5.22 -1.24 -7.10
CA HIS A 79 6.64 -1.60 -7.15
C HIS A 79 7.46 -0.79 -8.17
N GLY A 80 7.04 0.44 -8.45
CA GLY A 80 7.80 1.34 -9.31
C GLY A 80 9.16 1.65 -8.69
N ILE A 81 10.24 1.40 -9.43
CA ILE A 81 11.61 1.68 -8.97
C ILE A 81 11.88 3.18 -9.13
N PRO A 82 12.25 3.90 -8.04
CA PRO A 82 12.74 5.27 -8.10
C PRO A 82 13.84 5.46 -9.15
N ASN A 83 13.76 6.55 -9.92
CA ASN A 83 14.67 6.84 -11.03
C ASN A 83 14.79 8.35 -11.27
N ASP A 84 15.63 8.77 -12.24
CA ASP A 84 15.92 10.18 -12.54
C ASP A 84 14.86 10.89 -13.40
N LYS A 85 13.72 10.22 -13.66
CA LYS A 85 12.64 10.84 -14.40
C LYS A 85 11.93 11.88 -13.53
N LYS A 86 11.90 13.11 -14.02
CA LYS A 86 11.24 14.23 -13.33
C LYS A 86 9.71 14.09 -13.37
N LEU A 87 9.11 14.30 -12.23
CA LEU A 87 7.65 14.42 -12.10
C LEU A 87 7.17 15.67 -12.85
N LYS A 88 5.98 15.58 -13.44
CA LYS A 88 5.36 16.64 -14.23
C LYS A 88 4.08 17.13 -13.55
N ASN A 89 3.76 18.39 -13.79
CA ASN A 89 2.43 18.90 -13.43
C ASN A 89 1.34 18.01 -14.06
N GLY A 90 0.40 17.55 -13.25
CA GLY A 90 -0.66 16.64 -13.65
C GLY A 90 -0.39 15.15 -13.40
N ASP A 91 0.82 14.76 -12.98
CA ASP A 91 1.10 13.38 -12.57
C ASP A 91 0.40 13.03 -11.25
N ILE A 92 -0.03 11.78 -11.13
CA ILE A 92 -0.38 11.17 -9.84
C ILE A 92 0.74 10.20 -9.46
N LEU A 93 1.10 10.17 -8.18
CA LEU A 93 2.19 9.36 -7.65
C LEU A 93 1.71 8.59 -6.43
N ASN A 94 1.87 7.27 -6.43
CA ASN A 94 1.86 6.49 -5.20
C ASN A 94 3.27 6.45 -4.64
N VAL A 95 3.41 6.77 -3.34
CA VAL A 95 4.62 6.51 -2.56
C VAL A 95 4.27 5.44 -1.54
N ASP A 96 5.06 4.38 -1.52
CA ASP A 96 4.85 3.19 -0.73
C ASP A 96 6.06 2.98 0.17
N ILE A 97 5.78 2.98 1.47
CA ILE A 97 6.76 3.04 2.56
C ILE A 97 6.61 1.81 3.45
N THR A 98 7.69 1.05 3.55
CA THR A 98 7.80 0.04 4.60
C THR A 98 9.05 0.30 5.44
N VAL A 99 8.89 0.39 6.74
CA VAL A 99 10.00 0.53 7.70
C VAL A 99 10.10 -0.70 8.60
N ILE A 100 11.33 -1.01 9.03
CA ILE A 100 11.59 -2.01 10.07
C ILE A 100 12.05 -1.26 11.32
N LYS A 101 11.37 -1.49 12.44
CA LYS A 101 11.79 -1.04 13.78
C LYS A 101 11.67 -2.21 14.75
N ASP A 102 12.73 -2.47 15.51
CA ASP A 102 12.77 -3.56 16.50
C ASP A 102 12.33 -4.92 15.94
N ASP A 103 12.78 -5.25 14.72
CA ASP A 103 12.46 -6.47 13.94
C ASP A 103 11.03 -6.54 13.38
N TYR A 104 10.21 -5.49 13.49
CA TYR A 104 8.84 -5.49 12.98
C TYR A 104 8.65 -4.48 11.86
N HIS A 105 7.79 -4.83 10.88
CA HIS A 105 7.51 -4.03 9.71
C HIS A 105 6.26 -3.17 9.91
N GLY A 106 6.31 -1.93 9.44
CA GLY A 106 5.13 -1.07 9.27
C GLY A 106 5.05 -0.68 7.81
N ASP A 107 3.90 -0.91 7.17
CA ASP A 107 3.69 -0.81 5.74
C ASP A 107 2.48 0.03 5.39
N THR A 108 2.64 1.02 4.52
CA THR A 108 1.56 1.92 4.10
C THR A 108 1.91 2.69 2.85
N SER A 109 0.90 3.00 2.03
CA SER A 109 1.08 3.82 0.84
C SER A 109 0.00 4.88 0.69
N LYS A 110 0.35 5.99 0.03
CA LYS A 110 -0.52 7.15 -0.20
C LYS A 110 -0.37 7.66 -1.62
N MET A 111 -1.50 8.14 -2.20
CA MET A 111 -1.49 8.86 -3.47
C MET A 111 -1.22 10.35 -3.26
N PHE A 112 -0.34 10.90 -4.07
CA PHE A 112 0.00 12.31 -4.12
C PHE A 112 -0.34 12.91 -5.48
N TYR A 113 -0.68 14.19 -5.49
CA TYR A 113 -0.92 14.97 -6.70
C TYR A 113 0.28 15.88 -6.97
N VAL A 114 0.82 15.80 -8.18
CA VAL A 114 1.94 16.63 -8.61
C VAL A 114 1.38 17.85 -9.33
N GLY A 115 1.23 18.96 -8.60
CA GLY A 115 0.58 20.15 -9.12
C GLY A 115 -0.91 19.95 -9.44
N ASP A 116 -1.36 20.47 -10.59
CA ASP A 116 -2.76 20.42 -11.01
C ASP A 116 -3.07 19.15 -11.80
N VAL A 117 -3.70 18.19 -11.13
CA VAL A 117 -4.12 16.93 -11.76
C VAL A 117 -5.56 17.00 -12.28
N THR A 118 -5.85 16.19 -13.31
CA THR A 118 -7.17 16.14 -13.92
C THR A 118 -8.26 15.65 -12.96
N THR A 119 -9.52 16.03 -13.19
CA THR A 119 -10.67 15.56 -12.40
C THR A 119 -10.79 14.03 -12.44
N HIS A 120 -10.44 13.39 -13.58
CA HIS A 120 -10.45 11.94 -13.70
C HIS A 120 -9.39 11.27 -12.80
N ALA A 121 -8.18 11.84 -12.72
CA ALA A 121 -7.14 11.35 -11.82
C ALA A 121 -7.54 11.53 -10.35
N LYS A 122 -8.08 12.71 -9.96
CA LYS A 122 -8.61 12.95 -8.61
C LYS A 122 -9.69 11.94 -8.24
N ARG A 123 -10.64 11.69 -9.17
CA ARG A 123 -11.71 10.73 -8.94
C ARG A 123 -11.17 9.31 -8.76
N LEU A 124 -10.20 8.87 -9.57
CA LEU A 124 -9.56 7.56 -9.40
C LEU A 124 -8.95 7.41 -8.01
N CYS A 125 -8.09 8.35 -7.60
CA CYS A 125 -7.44 8.31 -6.29
C CYS A 125 -8.46 8.29 -5.14
N LYS A 126 -9.53 9.09 -5.24
CA LYS A 126 -10.62 9.13 -4.26
C LYS A 126 -11.35 7.79 -4.16
N ILE A 127 -11.78 7.23 -5.29
CA ILE A 127 -12.50 5.93 -5.31
C ILE A 127 -11.59 4.81 -4.79
N THR A 128 -10.29 4.84 -5.07
CA THR A 128 -9.34 3.85 -4.55
C THR A 128 -9.21 3.97 -3.03
N GLN A 129 -9.15 5.19 -2.49
CA GLN A 129 -9.16 5.43 -1.05
C GLN A 129 -10.47 4.94 -0.41
N GLU A 130 -11.62 5.23 -1.02
CA GLU A 130 -12.91 4.73 -0.56
C GLU A 130 -12.96 3.19 -0.58
N CYS A 131 -12.38 2.52 -1.59
CA CYS A 131 -12.24 1.06 -1.62
C CYS A 131 -11.48 0.54 -0.40
N LEU A 132 -10.36 1.18 -0.05
CA LEU A 132 -9.58 0.83 1.12
C LEU A 132 -10.41 0.99 2.41
N MET A 133 -11.03 2.14 2.61
CA MET A 133 -11.79 2.42 3.84
C MET A 133 -12.99 1.48 3.99
N LEU A 134 -13.75 1.21 2.93
CA LEU A 134 -14.86 0.27 2.94
C LEU A 134 -14.41 -1.17 3.25
N ALA A 135 -13.21 -1.55 2.82
CA ALA A 135 -12.61 -2.84 3.15
C ALA A 135 -12.19 -2.91 4.63
N ILE A 136 -11.57 -1.85 5.15
CA ILE A 136 -11.17 -1.74 6.55
C ILE A 136 -12.40 -1.83 7.49
N GLU A 137 -13.52 -1.21 7.13
CA GLU A 137 -14.78 -1.26 7.89
C GLU A 137 -15.35 -2.68 8.01
N GLN A 138 -14.95 -3.62 7.12
CA GLN A 138 -15.35 -5.02 7.26
C GLN A 138 -14.55 -5.78 8.32
N VAL A 139 -13.37 -5.25 8.72
CA VAL A 139 -12.43 -5.99 9.57
C VAL A 139 -12.94 -6.12 11.00
N LYS A 140 -13.20 -7.36 11.40
CA LYS A 140 -13.52 -7.78 12.76
C LYS A 140 -13.36 -9.30 12.87
N PRO A 141 -13.27 -9.86 14.08
CA PRO A 141 -13.27 -11.32 14.24
C PRO A 141 -14.46 -11.98 13.57
N GLY A 142 -14.22 -13.04 12.81
CA GLY A 142 -15.25 -13.80 12.07
C GLY A 142 -15.58 -13.24 10.67
N CYS A 143 -15.20 -12.01 10.32
CA CYS A 143 -15.22 -11.54 8.94
C CYS A 143 -14.23 -12.36 8.11
N THR A 144 -14.55 -12.64 6.85
CA THR A 144 -13.66 -13.39 5.97
C THR A 144 -12.84 -12.49 5.05
N LEU A 145 -11.72 -12.99 4.55
CA LEU A 145 -10.94 -12.27 3.52
C LEU A 145 -11.76 -11.98 2.26
N GLY A 146 -12.72 -12.85 1.94
CA GLY A 146 -13.65 -12.64 0.84
C GLY A 146 -14.61 -11.47 1.04
N ASP A 147 -14.96 -11.12 2.29
CA ASP A 147 -15.79 -9.94 2.58
C ASP A 147 -14.99 -8.66 2.30
N ILE A 148 -13.71 -8.61 2.69
CA ILE A 148 -12.77 -7.52 2.40
C ILE A 148 -12.65 -7.32 0.89
N GLY A 149 -12.29 -8.40 0.17
CA GLY A 149 -12.12 -8.34 -1.28
C GLY A 149 -13.41 -7.98 -2.03
N TYR A 150 -14.56 -8.45 -1.56
CA TYR A 150 -15.86 -8.10 -2.13
C TYR A 150 -16.20 -6.62 -1.96
N ALA A 151 -15.94 -6.03 -0.79
CA ALA A 151 -16.19 -4.61 -0.54
C ALA A 151 -15.40 -3.73 -1.53
N ILE A 152 -14.11 -4.02 -1.71
CA ILE A 152 -13.25 -3.34 -2.70
C ILE A 152 -13.82 -3.50 -4.11
N GLN A 153 -14.01 -4.74 -4.54
CA GLN A 153 -14.43 -5.07 -5.89
C GLN A 153 -15.76 -4.43 -6.23
N LYS A 154 -16.76 -4.54 -5.35
CA LYS A 154 -18.09 -3.98 -5.54
C LYS A 154 -18.03 -2.46 -5.72
N HIS A 155 -17.26 -1.76 -4.88
CA HIS A 155 -17.16 -0.30 -4.96
C HIS A 155 -16.43 0.14 -6.22
N ALA A 156 -15.29 -0.45 -6.54
CA ALA A 156 -14.53 -0.13 -7.75
C ALA A 156 -15.34 -0.37 -9.03
N GLU A 157 -15.95 -1.56 -9.17
CA GLU A 157 -16.70 -1.94 -10.38
C GLU A 157 -18.00 -1.12 -10.55
N SER A 158 -18.70 -0.77 -9.46
CA SER A 158 -19.86 0.14 -9.51
C SER A 158 -19.47 1.56 -9.96
N ASN A 159 -18.21 1.95 -9.75
CA ASN A 159 -17.65 3.20 -10.26
C ASN A 159 -17.03 3.06 -11.67
N ARG A 160 -17.19 1.90 -12.32
CA ARG A 160 -16.67 1.55 -13.65
C ARG A 160 -15.14 1.49 -13.72
N TYR A 161 -14.48 1.12 -12.62
CA TYR A 161 -13.06 0.86 -12.52
C TYR A 161 -12.78 -0.64 -12.40
N SER A 162 -11.53 -1.04 -12.63
CA SER A 162 -11.10 -2.43 -12.57
C SER A 162 -10.16 -2.66 -11.38
N VAL A 163 -10.36 -3.78 -10.68
CA VAL A 163 -9.48 -4.22 -9.60
C VAL A 163 -8.36 -5.09 -10.17
N VAL A 164 -7.12 -4.78 -9.84
CA VAL A 164 -5.94 -5.61 -10.15
C VAL A 164 -6.02 -6.91 -9.35
N ARG A 165 -5.64 -8.04 -9.98
CA ARG A 165 -5.76 -9.38 -9.39
C ARG A 165 -4.43 -10.11 -9.23
N GLU A 166 -3.38 -9.59 -9.81
CA GLU A 166 -2.04 -10.17 -9.82
C GLU A 166 -1.24 -9.86 -8.56
N PHE A 167 -1.70 -8.88 -7.78
CA PHE A 167 -1.14 -8.47 -6.50
C PHE A 167 -2.22 -8.46 -5.42
N CYS A 168 -1.80 -8.55 -4.17
CA CYS A 168 -2.70 -8.63 -3.01
C CYS A 168 -2.02 -8.06 -1.78
N GLY A 169 -2.80 -7.72 -0.76
CA GLY A 169 -2.29 -7.50 0.57
C GLY A 169 -1.85 -8.80 1.24
N HIS A 170 -1.27 -8.69 2.40
CA HIS A 170 -0.62 -9.83 3.07
C HIS A 170 -0.64 -9.69 4.60
N GLY A 171 -0.44 -10.79 5.30
CA GLY A 171 -0.05 -10.75 6.69
C GLY A 171 1.32 -10.08 6.84
N ILE A 172 1.56 -9.41 7.96
CA ILE A 172 2.79 -8.65 8.21
C ILE A 172 3.21 -8.76 9.66
N GLY A 173 4.52 -8.70 9.93
CA GLY A 173 5.07 -8.81 11.27
C GLY A 173 6.58 -8.76 11.27
N LYS A 174 7.22 -9.81 11.80
CA LYS A 174 8.69 -9.97 11.70
C LYS A 174 9.14 -10.19 10.26
N ASN A 175 8.30 -10.84 9.44
CA ASN A 175 8.56 -10.90 8.01
C ASN A 175 7.74 -9.83 7.31
N PHE A 176 8.32 -9.29 6.24
CA PHE A 176 7.65 -8.29 5.42
C PHE A 176 6.33 -8.85 4.88
N HIS A 177 6.37 -10.04 4.27
CA HIS A 177 5.21 -10.73 3.73
C HIS A 177 4.98 -12.04 4.50
N GLU A 178 3.84 -12.14 5.16
CA GLU A 178 3.35 -13.33 5.87
C GLU A 178 2.02 -13.80 5.27
N GLU A 179 1.57 -14.99 5.65
CA GLU A 179 0.17 -15.38 5.42
C GLU A 179 -0.77 -14.61 6.36
N PRO A 180 -2.02 -14.35 5.93
CA PRO A 180 -2.63 -14.79 4.68
C PRO A 180 -2.45 -13.80 3.53
N GLN A 181 -2.70 -14.23 2.30
CA GLN A 181 -2.91 -13.34 1.17
C GLN A 181 -4.27 -12.66 1.29
N VAL A 182 -4.31 -11.33 1.15
CA VAL A 182 -5.51 -10.50 1.24
C VAL A 182 -5.90 -10.03 -0.17
N LEU A 183 -6.73 -10.81 -0.85
CA LEU A 183 -7.16 -10.48 -2.21
C LEU A 183 -8.10 -9.26 -2.20
N HIS A 184 -7.96 -8.37 -3.19
CA HIS A 184 -8.79 -7.17 -3.35
C HIS A 184 -10.07 -7.44 -4.15
N TYR A 185 -10.45 -8.70 -4.31
CA TYR A 185 -11.68 -9.19 -4.93
C TYR A 185 -12.11 -10.47 -4.23
N GLY A 186 -13.40 -10.81 -4.32
CA GLY A 186 -13.87 -12.01 -3.62
C GLY A 186 -15.38 -12.17 -3.61
N LYS A 187 -15.80 -13.11 -2.77
CA LYS A 187 -17.23 -13.37 -2.49
C LYS A 187 -17.46 -13.27 -0.99
N PRO A 188 -18.58 -12.68 -0.55
CA PRO A 188 -18.95 -12.64 0.86
C PRO A 188 -18.91 -14.03 1.52
N GLY A 189 -18.35 -14.09 2.72
CA GLY A 189 -18.24 -15.32 3.51
C GLY A 189 -17.21 -16.35 3.00
N ALA A 190 -16.41 -16.00 1.98
CA ALA A 190 -15.42 -16.92 1.43
C ALA A 190 -14.02 -16.69 2.00
N GLY A 191 -13.23 -17.76 2.06
CA GLY A 191 -11.84 -17.72 2.50
C GLY A 191 -11.66 -17.80 4.01
N ILE A 192 -10.50 -17.34 4.48
CA ILE A 192 -10.09 -17.41 5.87
C ILE A 192 -10.90 -16.41 6.71
N ALA A 193 -11.42 -16.84 7.84
CA ALA A 193 -12.03 -15.95 8.83
C ALA A 193 -10.94 -15.25 9.66
N LEU A 194 -11.08 -13.95 9.82
CA LEU A 194 -10.17 -13.15 10.64
C LEU A 194 -10.31 -13.52 12.11
N GLN A 195 -9.19 -13.51 12.80
CA GLN A 195 -9.09 -13.75 14.22
C GLN A 195 -8.48 -12.54 14.90
N GLU A 196 -8.84 -12.31 16.15
CA GLU A 196 -8.21 -11.31 17.01
C GLU A 196 -6.67 -11.44 16.97
N ASN A 197 -5.98 -10.30 16.96
CA ASN A 197 -4.53 -10.17 16.91
C ASN A 197 -3.87 -10.64 15.59
N MET A 198 -4.64 -10.88 14.52
CA MET A 198 -4.06 -10.88 13.18
C MET A 198 -3.68 -9.45 12.79
N ILE A 199 -2.54 -9.31 12.08
CA ILE A 199 -2.14 -8.05 11.45
C ILE A 199 -1.91 -8.31 9.97
N LEU A 200 -2.50 -7.48 9.13
CA LEU A 200 -2.46 -7.62 7.68
C LEU A 200 -2.47 -6.26 6.98
N THR A 201 -2.00 -6.21 5.73
CA THR A 201 -2.16 -5.05 4.85
C THR A 201 -3.43 -5.17 4.03
N ILE A 202 -4.07 -4.03 3.75
CA ILE A 202 -5.13 -3.88 2.76
C ILE A 202 -4.67 -2.77 1.83
N GLU A 203 -4.49 -3.08 0.53
CA GLU A 203 -3.76 -2.24 -0.41
C GLU A 203 -4.38 -2.27 -1.82
N PRO A 204 -5.66 -1.91 -1.99
CA PRO A 204 -6.33 -2.03 -3.27
C PRO A 204 -5.64 -1.23 -4.38
N MET A 205 -5.37 -1.91 -5.49
CA MET A 205 -4.85 -1.33 -6.73
C MET A 205 -5.98 -1.27 -7.75
N ILE A 206 -6.35 -0.05 -8.15
CA ILE A 206 -7.52 0.22 -9.00
C ILE A 206 -7.10 0.94 -10.28
N ASN A 207 -7.56 0.42 -11.43
CA ASN A 207 -7.27 0.97 -12.74
C ASN A 207 -8.50 1.66 -13.35
N ILE A 208 -8.31 2.78 -14.03
CA ILE A 208 -9.37 3.40 -14.84
C ILE A 208 -9.80 2.48 -15.99
N GLY A 209 -8.83 1.82 -16.62
CA GLY A 209 -9.04 0.92 -17.75
C GLY A 209 -9.22 -0.54 -17.34
N LYS A 210 -8.57 -1.44 -18.08
CA LYS A 210 -8.65 -2.89 -17.82
C LYS A 210 -7.72 -3.30 -16.67
N ARG A 211 -8.07 -4.40 -15.98
CA ARG A 211 -7.33 -4.93 -14.82
C ARG A 211 -5.95 -5.54 -15.13
N HIS A 212 -5.64 -5.75 -16.42
CA HIS A 212 -4.46 -6.55 -16.82
C HIS A 212 -3.15 -5.82 -16.57
N VAL A 213 -2.21 -6.57 -16.05
CA VAL A 213 -0.88 -6.11 -15.63
C VAL A 213 0.20 -6.55 -16.62
N LYS A 214 1.27 -5.78 -16.68
CA LYS A 214 2.54 -6.14 -17.31
C LYS A 214 3.67 -5.75 -16.38
N VAL A 215 4.51 -6.71 -16.00
CA VAL A 215 5.76 -6.44 -15.30
C VAL A 215 6.83 -6.05 -16.32
N LEU A 216 7.58 -4.98 -16.04
CA LEU A 216 8.64 -4.48 -16.91
C LEU A 216 9.89 -5.37 -16.82
N LYS A 217 10.88 -5.08 -17.69
CA LYS A 217 12.13 -5.87 -17.77
C LYS A 217 13.02 -5.76 -16.54
N ASP A 218 12.78 -4.77 -15.67
CA ASP A 218 13.46 -4.60 -14.39
C ASP A 218 13.05 -5.66 -13.35
N GLY A 219 12.02 -6.46 -13.67
CA GLY A 219 11.52 -7.55 -12.83
C GLY A 219 10.61 -7.11 -11.69
N TRP A 220 10.38 -5.79 -11.49
CA TRP A 220 9.62 -5.23 -10.38
C TRP A 220 8.46 -4.36 -10.81
N THR A 221 8.73 -3.33 -11.63
CA THR A 221 7.73 -2.32 -11.98
C THR A 221 6.54 -2.94 -12.70
N ALA A 222 5.38 -2.93 -12.01
CA ALA A 222 4.11 -3.38 -12.57
C ALA A 222 3.35 -2.21 -13.18
N VAL A 223 2.91 -2.35 -14.43
CA VAL A 223 2.17 -1.31 -15.15
C VAL A 223 0.86 -1.84 -15.71
N THR A 224 -0.13 -0.94 -15.91
CA THR A 224 -1.35 -1.31 -16.62
C THR A 224 -1.01 -1.65 -18.08
N LYS A 225 -1.55 -2.75 -18.59
CA LYS A 225 -1.27 -3.22 -19.96
C LYS A 225 -1.76 -2.25 -21.03
N ASP A 226 -2.83 -1.51 -20.74
CA ASP A 226 -3.43 -0.51 -21.63
C ASP A 226 -2.92 0.92 -21.37
N ARG A 227 -1.99 1.09 -20.42
CA ARG A 227 -1.43 2.39 -20.00
C ARG A 227 -2.46 3.36 -19.42
N SER A 228 -3.60 2.87 -18.97
CA SER A 228 -4.56 3.65 -18.20
C SER A 228 -4.00 3.98 -16.81
N LEU A 229 -4.48 5.07 -16.19
CA LEU A 229 -4.06 5.45 -14.84
C LEU A 229 -4.43 4.35 -13.84
N SER A 230 -3.56 4.15 -12.85
CA SER A 230 -3.76 3.29 -11.69
C SER A 230 -3.53 4.08 -10.41
N ALA A 231 -4.22 3.71 -9.34
CA ALA A 231 -3.99 4.24 -8.00
C ALA A 231 -3.97 3.10 -6.98
N GLN A 232 -3.21 3.31 -5.90
CA GLN A 232 -3.13 2.42 -4.75
C GLN A 232 -3.17 3.25 -3.47
N TRP A 233 -3.85 2.74 -2.46
CA TRP A 233 -3.76 3.20 -1.08
C TRP A 233 -3.59 1.99 -0.20
N GLU A 234 -2.90 2.16 0.92
CA GLU A 234 -2.62 1.04 1.80
C GLU A 234 -2.56 1.44 3.26
N HIS A 235 -3.03 0.51 4.10
CA HIS A 235 -2.82 0.55 5.53
C HIS A 235 -2.52 -0.83 6.11
N THR A 236 -1.71 -0.83 7.18
CA THR A 236 -1.55 -2.00 8.07
C THR A 236 -2.65 -1.97 9.13
N ILE A 237 -3.37 -3.08 9.25
CA ILE A 237 -4.58 -3.22 10.07
C ILE A 237 -4.39 -4.31 11.11
N LEU A 238 -4.67 -4.00 12.38
CA LEU A 238 -4.81 -4.97 13.47
C LEU A 238 -6.28 -5.35 13.61
N VAL A 239 -6.56 -6.64 13.69
CA VAL A 239 -7.89 -7.16 14.09
C VAL A 239 -7.99 -7.10 15.61
N THR A 240 -8.88 -6.26 16.13
CA THR A 240 -9.14 -6.11 17.57
C THR A 240 -10.29 -7.06 18.03
N PRO A 241 -10.56 -7.22 19.33
CA PRO A 241 -11.65 -8.07 19.82
C PRO A 241 -13.02 -7.75 19.21
N THR A 242 -13.28 -6.49 18.84
CA THR A 242 -14.60 -6.03 18.40
C THR A 242 -14.61 -5.35 17.02
N GLY A 243 -13.45 -5.20 16.38
CA GLY A 243 -13.32 -4.49 15.11
C GLY A 243 -11.88 -4.44 14.63
N TYR A 244 -11.36 -3.25 14.40
CA TYR A 244 -10.01 -3.04 13.87
C TYR A 244 -9.32 -1.82 14.49
N GLU A 245 -8.01 -1.78 14.33
CA GLU A 245 -7.17 -0.61 14.55
C GLU A 245 -6.27 -0.41 13.31
N VAL A 246 -6.20 0.81 12.80
CA VAL A 246 -5.29 1.15 11.70
C VAL A 246 -3.96 1.58 12.31
N LEU A 247 -2.90 0.79 12.11
CA LEU A 247 -1.60 1.02 12.75
C LEU A 247 -0.78 2.10 12.04
N THR A 248 -1.16 2.47 10.83
CA THR A 248 -0.47 3.43 9.95
C THR A 248 -1.24 4.74 9.77
N LEU A 249 -2.04 5.12 10.75
CA LEU A 249 -2.61 6.46 10.90
C LEU A 249 -1.84 7.24 11.97
N ARG A 250 -1.85 8.56 11.80
CA ARG A 250 -1.30 9.52 12.75
C ARG A 250 -2.37 10.12 13.64
#